data_ace2e8226675e5e9cd9fb3139f02d495
#
_entry.id   ace2e8226675e5e9cd9fb3139f02d495
#
_cell.length_a   1.000
_cell.length_b   1.000
_cell.length_c   1.000
_cell.angle_alpha   90.00
_cell.angle_beta   90.00
_cell.angle_gamma   90.00
#
_symmetry.space_group_name_H-M   'P 1'
#
loop_
_entity.id
_entity.type
_entity.pdbx_description
1 polymer ?
#
loop_
_entity_poly.entity_id
_entity_poly.type
_entity_poly.pdbx_seq_one_letter_code
_entity_poly.pdbx_strand_id
1 'polypeptide(L)'
;MNKYELAKKINELEGLTNDEKSELLKLLRSQKKYGLVWEDKPENAELKMVDEMPVLEEVPEHAIISDDAEAPNHVLIEGDNLEALTALSYTHTGKIDVIYIDPPYNTGNKDFVYNDSFVDKENGYRHSMWLSFMNKRLKIAKSLLSERGVIFISMDDNEQAQLKMLCDEIFGGDNFVGTYFWKRTSTPPALSYKIRRKLEFLLCYQKSEIPKRTYSQGYVDGGDAPLLNMGNSLGVLIFPKGIVHFGVPDGEYTEKGSYKIKLLDKVVVKDGVNQNAFRAEGHFKWSQANLEREVADGTYFLIKTKQFSPRFQKSKKATKVPSNIIDDEVGVGTNEDAQKELFDLSIEFPYAKPTSLVKYVSKMPFWTDKDITILDFFAGSGTSMDATMQLNEEDGGHRKCILIQGIERDDQGNDKQICEKITYERNRRVIQGYITPKGEKVPGLTRNNLRYYKTKFVPRDKSPKNLRNLMALSTDMLCIHNDTYIEKPFAGKNINNKIARYFESNDGTKRMLVIYRAEAIQALVELMKQEFKNAESKENGKLMVYVFSPNGYAYDDEFEDVADYISLCAMPDAVQNAYRRVLPKKRQAQLLEDVAEETDSEARTVEESDLFQNQTYTMAASEIKDNREGGDE
;
A
#
# COMPACT_ATOMS: atom_id res chain seq x y z
N MET A 1 47.98 -10.55 -0.34
CA MET A 1 47.51 -10.64 1.06
C MET A 1 46.14 -11.28 1.04
N ASN A 2 45.92 -12.34 1.78
CA ASN A 2 44.62 -13.02 1.80
C ASN A 2 43.65 -12.31 2.80
N LYS A 3 42.35 -12.60 2.69
CA LYS A 3 41.34 -11.99 3.57
C LYS A 3 41.56 -12.23 5.06
N TYR A 4 42.13 -13.37 5.39
CA TYR A 4 42.42 -13.75 6.77
C TYR A 4 43.55 -12.88 7.37
N GLU A 5 44.63 -12.66 6.60
CA GLU A 5 45.70 -11.75 6.99
C GLU A 5 45.26 -10.30 7.11
N LEU A 6 44.36 -9.86 6.22
CA LEU A 6 43.78 -8.50 6.28
C LEU A 6 42.85 -8.34 7.49
N ALA A 7 42.02 -9.36 7.79
CA ALA A 7 41.15 -9.36 8.98
C ALA A 7 41.98 -9.31 10.29
N LYS A 8 43.12 -10.03 10.33
CA LYS A 8 44.03 -9.96 11.47
C LYS A 8 44.63 -8.56 11.66
N LYS A 9 45.08 -7.92 10.58
CA LYS A 9 45.57 -6.53 10.61
C LYS A 9 44.51 -5.54 11.05
N ILE A 10 43.25 -5.65 10.61
CA ILE A 10 42.14 -4.78 11.05
C ILE A 10 41.94 -4.89 12.57
N ASN A 11 42.02 -6.10 13.14
CA ASN A 11 41.91 -6.28 14.59
C ASN A 11 43.09 -5.66 15.37
N GLU A 12 44.27 -5.64 14.76
CA GLU A 12 45.51 -5.13 15.36
C GLU A 12 45.69 -3.60 15.15
N LEU A 13 44.88 -2.95 14.32
CA LEU A 13 44.95 -1.50 14.07
C LEU A 13 44.59 -0.72 15.35
N GLU A 14 45.50 0.16 15.77
CA GLU A 14 45.29 1.11 16.85
C GLU A 14 44.53 2.33 16.31
N GLY A 15 43.69 2.97 17.15
CA GLY A 15 42.92 4.17 16.79
C GLY A 15 41.52 3.89 16.23
N LEU A 16 41.13 2.60 16.08
CA LEU A 16 39.77 2.20 15.73
C LEU A 16 39.04 1.62 16.94
N THR A 17 37.79 2.00 17.11
CA THR A 17 36.89 1.38 18.09
C THR A 17 36.53 -0.05 17.70
N ASN A 18 36.05 -0.85 18.66
CA ASN A 18 35.63 -2.23 18.41
C ASN A 18 34.47 -2.30 17.40
N ASP A 19 33.60 -1.30 17.37
CA ASP A 19 32.50 -1.24 16.42
C ASP A 19 32.98 -0.94 15.00
N GLU A 20 33.94 -0.02 14.84
CA GLU A 20 34.55 0.29 13.54
C GLU A 20 35.35 -0.92 13.00
N LYS A 21 36.10 -1.61 13.87
CA LYS A 21 36.78 -2.86 13.49
C LYS A 21 35.78 -3.94 13.07
N SER A 22 34.68 -4.11 13.79
CA SER A 22 33.61 -5.03 13.45
C SER A 22 32.97 -4.72 12.12
N GLU A 23 32.75 -3.44 11.82
CA GLU A 23 32.18 -2.98 10.55
C GLU A 23 33.13 -3.18 9.38
N LEU A 24 34.43 -2.89 9.54
CA LEU A 24 35.47 -3.18 8.54
C LEU A 24 35.61 -4.71 8.28
N LEU A 25 35.56 -5.52 9.32
CA LEU A 25 35.57 -6.99 9.18
C LEU A 25 34.31 -7.51 8.47
N LYS A 26 33.16 -6.89 8.72
CA LYS A 26 31.92 -7.19 8.04
C LYS A 26 31.99 -6.84 6.56
N LEU A 27 32.52 -5.66 6.21
CA LEU A 27 32.79 -5.25 4.84
C LEU A 27 33.79 -6.19 4.13
N LEU A 28 34.87 -6.57 4.79
CA LEU A 28 35.87 -7.52 4.26
C LEU A 28 35.24 -8.91 3.97
N ARG A 29 34.29 -9.35 4.80
CA ARG A 29 33.60 -10.64 4.66
C ARG A 29 32.46 -10.59 3.66
N SER A 30 31.91 -9.41 3.38
CA SER A 30 30.72 -9.18 2.54
C SER A 30 30.98 -9.23 1.04
N GLN A 31 32.06 -9.90 0.54
CA GLN A 31 32.22 -10.02 -0.91
C GLN A 31 31.05 -10.80 -1.50
N LYS A 32 30.19 -10.09 -2.22
CA LYS A 32 29.19 -10.71 -3.08
C LYS A 32 29.89 -11.55 -4.15
N LYS A 33 29.57 -12.83 -4.22
CA LYS A 33 30.03 -13.69 -5.32
C LYS A 33 29.25 -13.44 -6.60
N TYR A 34 28.07 -12.86 -6.47
CA TYR A 34 27.14 -12.52 -7.54
C TYR A 34 26.26 -11.34 -7.11
N GLY A 35 25.88 -10.45 -8.02
CA GLY A 35 25.01 -9.32 -7.76
C GLY A 35 25.59 -7.98 -8.22
N LEU A 36 24.82 -6.90 -8.02
CA LEU A 36 25.24 -5.54 -8.33
C LEU A 36 26.20 -5.00 -7.27
N VAL A 37 27.21 -4.28 -7.75
CA VAL A 37 28.08 -3.44 -6.92
C VAL A 37 28.06 -2.04 -7.53
N TRP A 38 27.70 -1.04 -6.73
CA TRP A 38 27.68 0.35 -7.15
C TRP A 38 28.27 1.22 -6.03
N GLU A 39 28.67 2.43 -6.40
CA GLU A 39 29.09 3.43 -5.45
C GLU A 39 27.86 4.09 -4.83
N ASP A 40 27.68 3.93 -3.51
CA ASP A 40 26.57 4.54 -2.81
C ASP A 40 26.81 6.05 -2.68
N LYS A 41 25.83 6.84 -3.13
CA LYS A 41 25.86 8.30 -3.08
C LYS A 41 24.85 8.77 -2.03
N PRO A 42 25.25 9.67 -1.12
CA PRO A 42 24.33 10.26 -0.16
C PRO A 42 23.36 11.24 -0.86
N GLU A 43 22.12 11.26 -0.40
CA GLU A 43 21.10 12.20 -0.85
C GLU A 43 20.92 13.34 0.16
N ASN A 44 20.54 14.55 -0.32
CA ASN A 44 20.27 15.70 0.55
C ASN A 44 19.19 15.38 1.59
N ALA A 45 18.12 14.66 1.20
CA ALA A 45 17.07 14.20 2.11
C ALA A 45 17.64 13.31 3.24
N GLU A 46 18.57 12.39 2.91
CA GLU A 46 19.22 11.53 3.90
C GLU A 46 20.12 12.33 4.85
N LEU A 47 20.90 13.28 4.32
CA LEU A 47 21.76 14.13 5.13
C LEU A 47 20.96 14.98 6.12
N LYS A 48 19.83 15.53 5.69
CA LYS A 48 18.90 16.27 6.55
C LYS A 48 18.36 15.39 7.67
N MET A 49 17.98 14.15 7.36
CA MET A 49 17.47 13.20 8.34
C MET A 49 18.51 12.67 9.34
N VAL A 50 19.79 13.07 9.24
CA VAL A 50 20.79 12.84 10.29
C VAL A 50 20.42 13.61 11.56
N ASP A 51 19.99 14.87 11.41
CA ASP A 51 19.73 15.79 12.53
C ASP A 51 18.25 16.06 12.77
N GLU A 52 17.38 15.74 11.81
CA GLU A 52 15.94 15.99 11.86
C GLU A 52 15.13 14.72 11.60
N MET A 53 13.93 14.64 12.15
CA MET A 53 12.97 13.56 11.89
C MET A 53 11.79 14.08 11.06
N PRO A 54 11.43 13.41 9.96
CA PRO A 54 10.25 13.78 9.19
C PRO A 54 8.96 13.39 9.95
N VAL A 55 7.97 14.27 9.89
CA VAL A 55 6.61 14.06 10.38
C VAL A 55 5.63 14.53 9.31
N LEU A 56 4.37 14.10 9.40
CA LEU A 56 3.30 14.50 8.48
C LEU A 56 2.36 15.47 9.21
N GLU A 57 2.11 16.62 8.59
CA GLU A 57 1.17 17.63 9.06
C GLU A 57 0.00 17.73 8.09
N GLU A 58 -1.24 17.61 8.58
CA GLU A 58 -2.44 17.75 7.73
C GLU A 58 -2.61 19.20 7.26
N VAL A 59 -3.11 19.36 6.03
CA VAL A 59 -3.53 20.64 5.44
C VAL A 59 -5.05 20.58 5.27
N PRO A 60 -5.82 20.95 6.29
CA PRO A 60 -7.27 20.73 6.32
C PRO A 60 -8.03 21.44 5.18
N GLU A 61 -7.48 22.54 4.66
CA GLU A 61 -8.08 23.32 3.57
C GLU A 61 -8.14 22.53 2.25
N HIS A 62 -7.29 21.52 2.10
CA HIS A 62 -7.27 20.61 0.95
C HIS A 62 -8.02 19.30 1.22
N ALA A 63 -8.57 19.10 2.41
CA ALA A 63 -9.33 17.89 2.72
C ALA A 63 -10.69 17.92 2.00
N ILE A 64 -11.07 16.76 1.46
CA ILE A 64 -12.40 16.52 0.88
C ILE A 64 -13.02 15.39 1.69
N ILE A 65 -14.13 15.68 2.35
CA ILE A 65 -14.79 14.73 3.26
C ILE A 65 -16.17 14.42 2.72
N SER A 66 -16.47 13.15 2.58
CA SER A 66 -17.77 12.62 2.16
C SER A 66 -18.76 12.65 3.33
N ASP A 67 -20.05 12.76 3.02
CA ASP A 67 -21.14 12.57 3.99
C ASP A 67 -21.36 11.08 4.33
N ASP A 68 -20.75 10.17 3.57
CA ASP A 68 -20.81 8.72 3.84
C ASP A 68 -19.79 8.33 4.92
N ALA A 69 -20.28 7.83 6.05
CA ALA A 69 -19.44 7.42 7.17
C ALA A 69 -18.50 6.25 6.85
N GLU A 70 -18.83 5.43 5.86
CA GLU A 70 -18.01 4.29 5.43
C GLU A 70 -17.03 4.65 4.29
N ALA A 71 -17.02 5.91 3.85
CA ALA A 71 -16.12 6.35 2.79
C ALA A 71 -14.65 6.13 3.18
N PRO A 72 -13.84 5.46 2.33
CA PRO A 72 -12.43 5.23 2.62
C PRO A 72 -11.65 6.54 2.65
N ASN A 73 -10.71 6.67 3.59
CA ASN A 73 -9.80 7.80 3.68
C ASN A 73 -8.59 7.57 2.79
N HIS A 74 -8.48 8.28 1.68
CA HIS A 74 -7.29 8.35 0.85
C HIS A 74 -6.36 9.45 1.37
N VAL A 75 -5.06 9.25 1.22
CA VAL A 75 -4.03 10.17 1.73
C VAL A 75 -3.13 10.62 0.58
N LEU A 76 -2.97 11.93 0.43
CA LEU A 76 -1.97 12.53 -0.47
C LEU A 76 -0.93 13.27 0.36
N ILE A 77 0.36 12.94 0.17
CA ILE A 77 1.49 13.52 0.88
C ILE A 77 2.34 14.31 -0.11
N GLU A 78 2.48 15.60 0.14
CA GLU A 78 3.43 16.49 -0.55
C GLU A 78 4.76 16.51 0.20
N GLY A 79 5.84 16.10 -0.47
CA GLY A 79 7.20 16.10 0.08
C GLY A 79 8.10 15.08 -0.60
N ASP A 80 9.39 15.11 -0.28
CA ASP A 80 10.33 14.11 -0.79
C ASP A 80 9.87 12.70 -0.39
N ASN A 81 9.93 11.76 -1.33
CA ASN A 81 9.38 10.42 -1.10
C ASN A 81 10.21 9.61 -0.08
N LEU A 82 11.51 9.83 0.07
CA LEU A 82 12.31 9.19 1.11
C LEU A 82 11.92 9.68 2.52
N GLU A 83 11.66 10.99 2.65
CA GLU A 83 11.17 11.61 3.88
C GLU A 83 9.78 11.12 4.25
N ALA A 84 8.85 11.13 3.29
CA ALA A 84 7.47 10.66 3.49
C ALA A 84 7.40 9.15 3.77
N LEU A 85 8.16 8.30 3.07
CA LEU A 85 8.28 6.88 3.35
C LEU A 85 8.83 6.61 4.75
N THR A 86 9.79 7.44 5.20
CA THR A 86 10.33 7.35 6.56
C THR A 86 9.24 7.66 7.59
N ALA A 87 8.43 8.70 7.38
CA ALA A 87 7.30 9.02 8.25
C ALA A 87 6.25 7.89 8.25
N LEU A 88 5.94 7.32 7.07
CA LEU A 88 5.03 6.17 6.95
C LEU A 88 5.55 4.91 7.65
N SER A 89 6.85 4.78 7.92
CA SER A 89 7.39 3.65 8.69
C SER A 89 6.79 3.55 10.09
N TYR A 90 6.37 4.66 10.70
CA TYR A 90 5.65 4.62 11.95
C TYR A 90 4.19 4.17 11.78
N THR A 91 3.49 4.69 10.77
CA THR A 91 2.04 4.51 10.62
C THR A 91 1.67 3.21 9.89
N HIS A 92 2.48 2.77 8.92
CA HIS A 92 2.11 1.74 7.96
C HIS A 92 3.09 0.56 7.83
N THR A 93 4.04 0.37 8.75
CA THR A 93 4.88 -0.85 8.73
C THR A 93 4.00 -2.10 8.73
N GLY A 94 4.17 -2.95 7.71
CA GLY A 94 3.43 -4.20 7.56
C GLY A 94 1.95 -4.06 7.20
N LYS A 95 1.49 -2.90 6.71
CA LYS A 95 0.07 -2.64 6.43
C LYS A 95 -0.27 -2.41 4.96
N ILE A 96 0.71 -2.22 4.09
CA ILE A 96 0.49 -1.97 2.67
C ILE A 96 0.36 -3.28 1.92
N ASP A 97 -0.74 -3.47 1.21
CA ASP A 97 -1.01 -4.69 0.45
C ASP A 97 -0.49 -4.62 -0.98
N VAL A 98 -0.61 -3.47 -1.63
CA VAL A 98 -0.09 -3.26 -2.98
C VAL A 98 0.75 -1.99 -3.02
N ILE A 99 1.95 -2.09 -3.55
CA ILE A 99 2.73 -0.94 -3.98
C ILE A 99 2.76 -0.97 -5.51
N TYR A 100 2.33 0.13 -6.14
CA TYR A 100 2.54 0.37 -7.56
C TYR A 100 3.34 1.64 -7.70
N ILE A 101 4.45 1.60 -8.46
CA ILE A 101 5.28 2.77 -8.70
C ILE A 101 5.76 2.85 -10.15
N ASP A 102 5.85 4.10 -10.60
CA ASP A 102 6.39 4.49 -11.89
C ASP A 102 7.58 5.46 -11.66
N PRO A 103 8.76 4.94 -11.26
CA PRO A 103 9.91 5.77 -10.92
C PRO A 103 10.52 6.43 -12.17
N PRO A 104 11.40 7.44 -12.05
CA PRO A 104 12.12 7.99 -13.18
C PRO A 104 12.96 6.91 -13.87
N TYR A 105 12.92 6.87 -15.21
CA TYR A 105 13.54 5.80 -16.03
C TYR A 105 15.02 6.02 -16.31
N ASN A 106 15.58 7.14 -15.83
CA ASN A 106 16.99 7.51 -16.02
C ASN A 106 17.38 7.56 -17.51
N THR A 107 16.52 8.14 -18.36
CA THR A 107 16.74 8.22 -19.81
C THR A 107 17.85 9.21 -20.17
N GLY A 108 18.21 10.11 -19.24
CA GLY A 108 19.11 11.24 -19.46
C GLY A 108 18.45 12.43 -20.18
N ASN A 109 17.12 12.44 -20.30
CA ASN A 109 16.34 13.53 -20.91
C ASN A 109 15.64 14.38 -19.84
N LYS A 110 16.34 14.73 -18.76
CA LYS A 110 15.82 15.51 -17.61
C LYS A 110 14.64 14.84 -16.89
N ASP A 111 14.61 13.52 -16.87
CA ASP A 111 13.60 12.70 -16.20
C ASP A 111 14.04 12.21 -14.82
N PHE A 112 15.31 12.34 -14.47
CA PHE A 112 15.86 11.95 -13.18
C PHE A 112 16.66 13.08 -12.54
N VAL A 113 16.24 13.47 -11.34
CA VAL A 113 16.89 14.47 -10.49
C VAL A 113 17.56 13.79 -9.30
N TYR A 114 18.81 14.16 -9.03
CA TYR A 114 19.58 13.69 -7.89
C TYR A 114 20.26 14.88 -7.20
N ASN A 115 19.97 15.10 -5.92
CA ASN A 115 20.47 16.25 -5.16
C ASN A 115 20.27 17.60 -5.90
N ASP A 116 19.02 17.87 -6.29
CA ASP A 116 18.58 19.10 -6.99
C ASP A 116 19.21 19.32 -8.39
N SER A 117 19.89 18.31 -8.96
CA SER A 117 20.48 18.38 -10.29
C SER A 117 19.98 17.27 -11.19
N PHE A 118 19.67 17.61 -12.45
CA PHE A 118 19.37 16.59 -13.44
C PHE A 118 20.59 15.71 -13.73
N VAL A 119 20.35 14.40 -13.78
CA VAL A 119 21.40 13.43 -14.14
C VAL A 119 21.45 13.30 -15.66
N ASP A 120 22.56 13.76 -16.22
CA ASP A 120 22.80 13.74 -17.67
C ASP A 120 23.13 12.33 -18.15
N LYS A 121 22.86 12.06 -19.45
CA LYS A 121 23.15 10.80 -20.13
C LYS A 121 24.66 10.50 -20.17
N GLU A 122 25.50 11.52 -20.24
CA GLU A 122 26.95 11.41 -20.26
C GLU A 122 27.57 11.23 -18.85
N ASN A 123 26.75 11.30 -17.78
CA ASN A 123 27.23 11.10 -16.42
C ASN A 123 27.59 9.62 -16.21
N GLY A 124 28.88 9.33 -16.02
CA GLY A 124 29.39 7.97 -15.79
C GLY A 124 28.85 7.28 -14.53
N TYR A 125 28.29 8.04 -13.59
CA TYR A 125 27.71 7.54 -12.34
C TYR A 125 26.17 7.45 -12.37
N ARG A 126 25.52 7.73 -13.50
CA ARG A 126 24.04 7.79 -13.59
C ARG A 126 23.35 6.55 -13.03
N HIS A 127 23.84 5.38 -13.35
CA HIS A 127 23.30 4.10 -12.84
C HIS A 127 23.53 3.94 -11.34
N SER A 128 24.71 4.34 -10.83
CA SER A 128 25.00 4.29 -9.38
C SER A 128 24.15 5.25 -8.57
N MET A 129 23.93 6.47 -9.09
CA MET A 129 23.02 7.45 -8.49
C MET A 129 21.58 6.93 -8.45
N TRP A 130 21.10 6.38 -9.56
CA TRP A 130 19.78 5.80 -9.66
C TRP A 130 19.59 4.60 -8.73
N LEU A 131 20.58 3.70 -8.67
CA LEU A 131 20.57 2.56 -7.76
C LEU A 131 20.57 3.00 -6.30
N SER A 132 21.38 3.99 -5.92
CA SER A 132 21.38 4.55 -4.56
C SER A 132 20.02 5.14 -4.19
N PHE A 133 19.43 5.92 -5.09
CA PHE A 133 18.11 6.52 -4.97
C PHE A 133 17.02 5.46 -4.76
N MET A 134 16.95 4.45 -5.62
CA MET A 134 15.94 3.39 -5.53
C MET A 134 16.16 2.43 -4.36
N ASN A 135 17.41 2.09 -4.04
CA ASN A 135 17.74 1.16 -2.95
C ASN A 135 17.19 1.62 -1.59
N LYS A 136 17.32 2.90 -1.27
CA LYS A 136 16.85 3.48 0.00
C LYS A 136 15.32 3.39 0.10
N ARG A 137 14.63 3.79 -0.95
CA ARG A 137 13.16 3.78 -1.04
C ARG A 137 12.58 2.38 -1.04
N LEU A 138 13.13 1.48 -1.83
CA LEU A 138 12.66 0.09 -1.91
C LEU A 138 12.86 -0.70 -0.61
N LYS A 139 13.93 -0.42 0.16
CA LYS A 139 14.12 -1.03 1.48
C LYS A 139 13.03 -0.61 2.47
N ILE A 140 12.66 0.66 2.48
CA ILE A 140 11.56 1.14 3.32
C ILE A 140 10.24 0.56 2.80
N ALA A 141 9.99 0.62 1.49
CA ALA A 141 8.80 0.07 0.85
C ALA A 141 8.57 -1.40 1.22
N LYS A 142 9.63 -2.23 1.20
CA LYS A 142 9.54 -3.63 1.67
C LYS A 142 9.06 -3.73 3.12
N SER A 143 9.51 -2.84 4.01
CA SER A 143 9.09 -2.86 5.41
C SER A 143 7.62 -2.46 5.59
N LEU A 144 7.11 -1.59 4.71
CA LEU A 144 5.71 -1.15 4.71
C LEU A 144 4.76 -2.25 4.21
N LEU A 145 5.22 -3.11 3.28
CA LEU A 145 4.38 -4.21 2.77
C LEU A 145 3.91 -5.13 3.89
N SER A 146 2.64 -5.52 3.84
CA SER A 146 2.07 -6.60 4.63
C SER A 146 2.71 -7.94 4.25
N GLU A 147 2.59 -8.98 5.07
CA GLU A 147 3.16 -10.30 4.74
C GLU A 147 2.61 -10.87 3.42
N ARG A 148 1.40 -10.48 3.05
CA ARG A 148 0.78 -10.82 1.75
C ARG A 148 1.01 -9.75 0.68
N GLY A 149 1.77 -8.70 0.98
CA GLY A 149 1.95 -7.55 0.12
C GLY A 149 2.74 -7.85 -1.15
N VAL A 150 2.47 -7.08 -2.19
CA VAL A 150 3.16 -7.14 -3.49
C VAL A 150 3.57 -5.75 -3.94
N ILE A 151 4.66 -5.69 -4.71
CA ILE A 151 5.09 -4.47 -5.38
C ILE A 151 5.16 -4.69 -6.88
N PHE A 152 4.63 -3.72 -7.63
CA PHE A 152 4.76 -3.60 -9.08
C PHE A 152 5.57 -2.35 -9.40
N ILE A 153 6.57 -2.49 -10.27
CA ILE A 153 7.48 -1.39 -10.64
C ILE A 153 7.54 -1.31 -12.15
N SER A 154 7.04 -0.20 -12.70
CA SER A 154 7.17 0.11 -14.13
C SER A 154 8.60 0.52 -14.46
N MET A 155 9.11 0.10 -15.63
CA MET A 155 10.45 0.46 -16.10
C MET A 155 10.58 0.20 -17.60
N ASP A 156 11.47 0.96 -18.26
CA ASP A 156 11.89 0.67 -19.64
C ASP A 156 13.27 0.00 -19.69
N ASP A 157 13.84 -0.12 -20.90
CA ASP A 157 15.14 -0.77 -21.12
C ASP A 157 16.33 -0.06 -20.45
N ASN A 158 16.19 1.19 -19.95
CA ASN A 158 17.33 1.93 -19.42
C ASN A 158 17.84 1.36 -18.09
N GLU A 159 16.93 0.97 -17.17
CA GLU A 159 17.30 0.48 -15.84
C GLU A 159 16.64 -0.86 -15.44
N GLN A 160 15.93 -1.53 -16.38
CA GLN A 160 15.22 -2.77 -16.06
C GLN A 160 16.13 -3.87 -15.49
N ALA A 161 17.32 -4.07 -16.07
CA ALA A 161 18.25 -5.10 -15.60
C ALA A 161 18.82 -4.77 -14.23
N GLN A 162 19.20 -3.52 -14.00
CA GLN A 162 19.71 -3.01 -12.73
C GLN A 162 18.63 -3.10 -11.64
N LEU A 163 17.40 -2.69 -11.96
CA LEU A 163 16.25 -2.78 -11.08
C LEU A 163 15.96 -4.22 -10.67
N LYS A 164 15.96 -5.16 -11.63
CA LYS A 164 15.74 -6.58 -11.36
C LYS A 164 16.75 -7.12 -10.36
N MET A 165 18.04 -6.84 -10.56
CA MET A 165 19.10 -7.29 -9.67
C MET A 165 19.02 -6.63 -8.28
N LEU A 166 18.66 -5.33 -8.22
CA LEU A 166 18.44 -4.62 -6.96
C LEU A 166 17.26 -5.21 -6.19
N CYS A 167 16.16 -5.49 -6.88
CA CYS A 167 14.98 -6.11 -6.25
C CYS A 167 15.26 -7.55 -5.79
N ASP A 168 16.05 -8.35 -6.51
CA ASP A 168 16.49 -9.67 -6.06
C ASP A 168 17.27 -9.58 -4.75
N GLU A 169 18.11 -8.55 -4.59
CA GLU A 169 18.84 -8.33 -3.35
C GLU A 169 17.92 -7.90 -2.20
N ILE A 170 16.96 -6.99 -2.47
CA ILE A 170 16.09 -6.44 -1.44
C ILE A 170 14.98 -7.41 -1.06
N PHE A 171 14.23 -7.93 -2.03
CA PHE A 171 13.06 -8.77 -1.79
C PHE A 171 13.39 -10.25 -1.70
N GLY A 172 14.50 -10.68 -2.33
CA GLY A 172 14.88 -12.08 -2.51
C GLY A 172 14.43 -12.61 -3.87
N GLY A 173 15.30 -13.34 -4.58
CA GLY A 173 14.99 -13.90 -5.90
C GLY A 173 13.81 -14.87 -5.88
N ASP A 174 13.61 -15.61 -4.77
CA ASP A 174 12.50 -16.56 -4.60
C ASP A 174 11.13 -15.85 -4.49
N ASN A 175 11.12 -14.57 -4.14
CA ASN A 175 9.92 -13.75 -4.07
C ASN A 175 9.57 -13.05 -5.38
N PHE A 176 10.34 -13.30 -6.44
CA PHE A 176 10.04 -12.78 -7.77
C PHE A 176 8.82 -13.50 -8.37
N VAL A 177 7.75 -12.75 -8.64
CA VAL A 177 6.53 -13.30 -9.26
C VAL A 177 6.68 -13.39 -10.77
N GLY A 178 7.21 -12.33 -11.41
CA GLY A 178 7.42 -12.28 -12.84
C GLY A 178 7.65 -10.87 -13.37
N THR A 179 8.03 -10.81 -14.64
CA THR A 179 8.02 -9.57 -15.43
C THR A 179 6.81 -9.62 -16.34
N TYR A 180 5.94 -8.62 -16.22
CA TYR A 180 4.86 -8.37 -17.14
C TYR A 180 5.33 -7.38 -18.21
N PHE A 181 4.73 -7.47 -19.39
CA PHE A 181 5.01 -6.63 -20.54
C PHE A 181 3.76 -5.84 -20.89
N TRP A 182 3.74 -4.57 -20.52
CA TRP A 182 2.61 -3.71 -20.82
C TRP A 182 2.76 -3.06 -22.20
N LYS A 183 1.71 -3.14 -23.01
CA LYS A 183 1.61 -2.48 -24.32
C LYS A 183 1.34 -0.99 -24.11
N ARG A 184 2.42 -0.20 -24.06
CA ARG A 184 2.34 1.24 -23.79
C ARG A 184 1.77 2.07 -24.94
N THR A 185 1.89 1.59 -26.18
CA THR A 185 1.42 2.29 -27.37
C THR A 185 1.09 1.33 -28.51
N SER A 186 0.09 1.67 -29.31
CA SER A 186 -0.22 1.00 -30.57
C SER A 186 0.55 1.63 -31.74
N THR A 187 0.97 2.89 -31.64
CA THR A 187 1.57 3.72 -32.68
C THR A 187 3.00 4.18 -32.31
N PRO A 188 4.00 3.26 -32.25
CA PRO A 188 5.34 3.66 -31.88
C PRO A 188 5.97 4.58 -32.95
N PRO A 189 6.91 5.48 -32.55
CA PRO A 189 7.51 6.45 -33.44
C PRO A 189 8.03 5.86 -34.73
N ALA A 190 7.65 6.42 -35.88
CA ALA A 190 8.04 5.92 -37.22
C ALA A 190 9.53 6.13 -37.51
N LEU A 191 10.18 7.12 -36.87
CA LEU A 191 11.58 7.51 -37.09
C LEU A 191 12.61 6.69 -36.31
N SER A 192 12.20 5.57 -35.69
CA SER A 192 13.14 4.69 -34.99
C SER A 192 14.02 3.91 -35.98
N TYR A 193 15.34 4.05 -35.87
CA TYR A 193 16.30 3.39 -36.80
C TYR A 193 16.60 1.92 -36.42
N LYS A 194 16.50 1.54 -35.14
CA LYS A 194 16.90 0.21 -34.65
C LYS A 194 15.70 -0.65 -34.25
N ILE A 195 14.87 -0.16 -33.33
CA ILE A 195 13.71 -0.89 -32.80
C ILE A 195 12.57 0.07 -32.49
N ARG A 196 11.35 -0.36 -32.81
CA ARG A 196 10.12 0.37 -32.45
C ARG A 196 9.56 -0.23 -31.16
N ARG A 197 9.84 0.41 -30.03
CA ARG A 197 9.43 -0.04 -28.71
C ARG A 197 7.93 0.15 -28.52
N LYS A 198 7.21 -0.92 -28.25
CA LYS A 198 5.77 -0.92 -27.96
C LYS A 198 5.46 -1.31 -26.53
N LEU A 199 6.41 -1.93 -25.84
CA LEU A 199 6.22 -2.51 -24.52
C LEU A 199 7.09 -1.78 -23.49
N GLU A 200 6.60 -1.73 -22.26
CA GLU A 200 7.35 -1.41 -21.06
C GLU A 200 7.32 -2.63 -20.13
N PHE A 201 8.29 -2.71 -19.25
CA PHE A 201 8.40 -3.76 -18.24
C PHE A 201 7.62 -3.36 -16.99
N LEU A 202 6.99 -4.34 -16.37
CA LEU A 202 6.39 -4.21 -15.06
C LEU A 202 6.90 -5.38 -14.19
N LEU A 203 7.86 -5.10 -13.30
CA LEU A 203 8.42 -6.10 -12.41
C LEU A 203 7.49 -6.31 -11.23
N CYS A 204 7.26 -7.57 -10.85
CA CYS A 204 6.42 -7.93 -9.72
C CYS A 204 7.19 -8.77 -8.70
N TYR A 205 7.19 -8.33 -7.45
CA TYR A 205 7.71 -9.05 -6.31
C TYR A 205 6.66 -9.15 -5.21
N GLN A 206 6.65 -10.27 -4.50
CA GLN A 206 5.91 -10.40 -3.24
C GLN A 206 6.85 -10.20 -2.05
N LYS A 207 6.31 -9.81 -0.89
CA LYS A 207 7.12 -9.68 0.33
C LYS A 207 7.59 -11.03 0.85
N SER A 208 6.67 -11.99 0.86
CA SER A 208 6.90 -13.35 1.34
C SER A 208 6.19 -14.34 0.43
N GLU A 209 6.76 -15.54 0.27
CA GLU A 209 6.10 -16.62 -0.46
C GLU A 209 4.87 -17.11 0.33
N ILE A 210 3.70 -17.07 -0.31
CA ILE A 210 2.46 -17.59 0.23
C ILE A 210 2.09 -18.87 -0.54
N PRO A 211 2.15 -20.04 0.10
CA PRO A 211 1.81 -21.30 -0.55
C PRO A 211 0.41 -21.26 -1.20
N LYS A 212 0.32 -21.68 -2.47
CA LYS A 212 -0.91 -21.73 -3.26
C LYS A 212 -1.60 -20.38 -3.50
N ARG A 213 -0.91 -19.24 -3.33
CA ARG A 213 -1.46 -17.95 -3.73
C ARG A 213 -1.71 -17.95 -5.23
N THR A 214 -2.91 -17.51 -5.63
CA THR A 214 -3.31 -17.42 -7.02
C THR A 214 -3.53 -15.95 -7.39
N TYR A 215 -2.81 -15.49 -8.40
CA TYR A 215 -3.11 -14.21 -9.08
C TYR A 215 -4.25 -14.46 -10.08
N SER A 216 -5.15 -13.50 -10.25
CA SER A 216 -6.31 -13.67 -11.12
C SER A 216 -6.57 -12.44 -11.99
N GLN A 217 -6.94 -12.69 -13.24
CA GLN A 217 -7.46 -11.65 -14.17
C GLN A 217 -8.96 -11.81 -14.42
N GLY A 218 -9.64 -12.67 -13.66
CA GLY A 218 -11.05 -12.96 -13.83
C GLY A 218 -11.39 -14.40 -13.51
N TYR A 219 -12.55 -14.79 -13.91
CA TYR A 219 -13.01 -16.18 -13.81
C TYR A 219 -12.93 -16.84 -15.19
N VAL A 220 -12.65 -18.14 -15.19
CA VAL A 220 -12.79 -18.94 -16.41
C VAL A 220 -14.28 -18.97 -16.76
N ASP A 221 -14.62 -18.64 -18.00
CA ASP A 221 -16.01 -18.78 -18.46
C ASP A 221 -16.50 -20.19 -18.21
N GLY A 222 -17.64 -20.29 -17.51
CA GLY A 222 -18.20 -21.52 -16.95
C GLY A 222 -18.72 -22.50 -17.98
N GLY A 223 -17.86 -22.93 -18.93
CA GLY A 223 -18.10 -24.04 -19.82
C GLY A 223 -17.67 -25.37 -19.22
N ASP A 224 -18.21 -26.45 -19.76
CA ASP A 224 -17.76 -27.78 -19.41
C ASP A 224 -16.39 -28.11 -20.06
N ALA A 225 -15.51 -28.72 -19.30
CA ALA A 225 -14.19 -29.15 -19.73
C ALA A 225 -14.12 -30.67 -19.93
N PRO A 226 -13.31 -31.20 -20.87
CA PRO A 226 -13.14 -32.65 -21.04
C PRO A 226 -12.40 -33.24 -19.84
N LEU A 227 -12.93 -34.36 -19.32
CA LEU A 227 -12.28 -35.15 -18.26
C LEU A 227 -11.14 -36.03 -18.79
N LEU A 228 -11.08 -36.24 -20.12
CA LEU A 228 -10.05 -37.02 -20.78
C LEU A 228 -8.84 -36.14 -21.20
N ASN A 229 -7.66 -36.74 -21.13
CA ASN A 229 -6.40 -36.21 -21.68
C ASN A 229 -5.56 -37.41 -22.17
N MET A 230 -5.40 -37.55 -23.46
CA MET A 230 -4.70 -38.68 -24.09
C MET A 230 -3.20 -38.77 -23.68
N GLY A 231 -2.62 -37.73 -23.14
CA GLY A 231 -1.25 -37.74 -22.59
C GLY A 231 -1.12 -38.39 -21.22
N ASN A 232 -2.22 -38.71 -20.54
CA ASN A 232 -2.20 -39.35 -19.23
C ASN A 232 -2.20 -40.88 -19.37
N SER A 233 -1.76 -41.57 -18.31
CA SER A 233 -1.85 -43.04 -18.23
C SER A 233 -3.31 -43.50 -18.23
N LEU A 234 -3.52 -44.72 -18.71
CA LEU A 234 -4.84 -45.39 -18.67
C LEU A 234 -5.19 -45.65 -17.19
N GLY A 235 -6.43 -45.34 -16.83
CA GLY A 235 -6.94 -45.52 -15.46
C GLY A 235 -8.43 -45.84 -15.44
N VAL A 236 -8.93 -46.31 -14.31
CA VAL A 236 -10.34 -46.62 -14.10
C VAL A 236 -10.93 -45.59 -13.13
N LEU A 237 -12.11 -45.04 -13.48
CA LEU A 237 -12.90 -44.21 -12.59
C LEU A 237 -14.25 -44.88 -12.34
N ILE A 238 -14.72 -44.77 -11.11
CA ILE A 238 -16.05 -45.24 -10.65
C ILE A 238 -16.94 -43.99 -10.54
N PHE A 239 -17.94 -43.90 -11.39
CA PHE A 239 -18.92 -42.82 -11.34
C PHE A 239 -20.11 -43.28 -10.47
N PRO A 240 -20.41 -42.62 -9.35
CA PRO A 240 -21.54 -42.92 -8.51
C PRO A 240 -22.89 -42.79 -9.25
N LYS A 241 -23.94 -43.43 -8.74
CA LYS A 241 -25.32 -43.26 -9.23
C LYS A 241 -25.75 -41.79 -9.12
N GLY A 242 -26.41 -41.28 -10.15
CA GLY A 242 -27.10 -40.00 -10.13
C GLY A 242 -26.23 -38.77 -10.37
N ILE A 243 -24.89 -38.92 -10.65
CA ILE A 243 -23.98 -37.76 -10.78
C ILE A 243 -23.68 -37.37 -12.22
N VAL A 244 -23.85 -38.30 -13.17
CA VAL A 244 -23.51 -38.03 -14.58
C VAL A 244 -24.78 -37.75 -15.36
N HIS A 245 -24.84 -36.60 -15.99
CA HIS A 245 -25.93 -36.18 -16.85
C HIS A 245 -25.63 -36.52 -18.31
N PHE A 246 -26.62 -37.11 -18.99
CA PHE A 246 -26.46 -37.60 -20.35
C PHE A 246 -27.32 -36.81 -21.33
N GLY A 247 -26.68 -36.31 -22.40
CA GLY A 247 -27.34 -35.74 -23.56
C GLY A 247 -27.67 -36.82 -24.64
N VAL A 248 -27.70 -38.09 -24.24
CA VAL A 248 -28.07 -39.22 -25.11
C VAL A 248 -29.43 -39.78 -24.66
N PRO A 249 -30.18 -40.52 -25.54
CA PRO A 249 -31.48 -41.08 -25.17
C PRO A 249 -31.41 -42.01 -23.96
N ASP A 250 -32.51 -42.09 -23.22
CA ASP A 250 -32.64 -43.07 -22.14
C ASP A 250 -32.49 -44.50 -22.67
N GLY A 251 -31.87 -45.34 -21.88
CA GLY A 251 -31.62 -46.75 -22.29
C GLY A 251 -30.43 -47.37 -21.57
N GLU A 252 -30.05 -48.54 -22.04
CA GLU A 252 -28.92 -49.32 -21.51
C GLU A 252 -27.74 -49.25 -22.47
N TYR A 253 -26.55 -48.88 -21.95
CA TYR A 253 -25.33 -48.78 -22.69
C TYR A 253 -24.29 -49.76 -22.16
N THR A 254 -23.67 -50.51 -23.07
CA THR A 254 -22.66 -51.54 -22.77
C THR A 254 -21.42 -51.35 -23.61
N GLU A 255 -20.35 -52.11 -23.36
CA GLU A 255 -19.05 -52.03 -24.06
C GLU A 255 -19.11 -52.18 -25.60
N LYS A 256 -20.23 -52.68 -26.15
CA LYS A 256 -20.39 -52.96 -27.60
C LYS A 256 -20.46 -51.71 -28.49
N GLY A 257 -20.41 -50.52 -27.88
CA GLY A 257 -20.39 -49.23 -28.60
C GLY A 257 -18.98 -48.72 -28.88
N SER A 258 -18.85 -47.88 -29.92
CA SER A 258 -17.58 -47.17 -30.20
C SER A 258 -17.49 -45.90 -29.34
N TYR A 259 -16.92 -46.03 -28.15
CA TYR A 259 -16.80 -44.94 -27.16
C TYR A 259 -15.37 -44.45 -27.02
N LYS A 260 -15.20 -43.23 -26.53
CA LYS A 260 -13.89 -42.65 -26.15
C LYS A 260 -13.37 -43.18 -24.81
N ILE A 261 -14.22 -43.87 -24.04
CA ILE A 261 -13.89 -44.60 -22.83
C ILE A 261 -14.37 -46.02 -22.97
N LYS A 262 -13.75 -46.98 -22.29
CA LYS A 262 -14.20 -48.35 -22.23
C LYS A 262 -15.13 -48.50 -21.04
N LEU A 263 -16.39 -48.89 -21.27
CA LEU A 263 -17.35 -49.18 -20.21
C LEU A 263 -17.07 -50.58 -19.65
N LEU A 264 -16.75 -50.63 -18.34
CA LEU A 264 -16.50 -51.89 -17.64
C LEU A 264 -17.79 -52.47 -17.05
N ASP A 265 -18.80 -51.61 -16.86
CA ASP A 265 -20.13 -52.00 -16.39
C ASP A 265 -21.21 -51.46 -17.34
N LYS A 266 -22.38 -52.08 -17.31
CA LYS A 266 -23.59 -51.57 -17.99
C LYS A 266 -23.99 -50.21 -17.36
N VAL A 267 -24.26 -49.22 -18.18
CA VAL A 267 -24.78 -47.91 -17.77
C VAL A 267 -26.26 -47.83 -18.11
N VAL A 268 -27.11 -47.61 -17.11
CA VAL A 268 -28.55 -47.40 -17.29
C VAL A 268 -28.82 -45.90 -17.18
N VAL A 269 -29.29 -45.29 -18.26
CA VAL A 269 -29.70 -43.88 -18.31
C VAL A 269 -31.22 -43.81 -18.29
N LYS A 270 -31.76 -43.02 -17.35
CA LYS A 270 -33.17 -42.70 -17.26
C LYS A 270 -33.33 -41.25 -16.82
N ASP A 271 -34.22 -40.52 -17.47
CA ASP A 271 -34.44 -39.09 -17.26
C ASP A 271 -33.12 -38.27 -17.42
N GLY A 272 -32.27 -38.73 -18.36
CA GLY A 272 -30.98 -38.08 -18.66
C GLY A 272 -29.90 -38.26 -17.57
N VAL A 273 -30.05 -39.20 -16.60
CA VAL A 273 -29.09 -39.40 -15.51
C VAL A 273 -28.80 -40.89 -15.31
N ASN A 274 -27.55 -41.26 -14.91
CA ASN A 274 -27.20 -42.63 -14.62
C ASN A 274 -27.96 -43.17 -13.38
N GLN A 275 -28.64 -44.30 -13.56
CA GLN A 275 -29.42 -44.94 -12.48
C GLN A 275 -28.60 -45.91 -11.63
N ASN A 276 -27.41 -46.26 -12.07
CA ASN A 276 -26.49 -47.14 -11.36
C ASN A 276 -25.08 -46.51 -11.31
N ALA A 277 -24.27 -46.91 -10.35
CA ALA A 277 -22.84 -46.66 -10.40
C ALA A 277 -22.24 -47.49 -11.55
N PHE A 278 -21.21 -46.93 -12.21
CA PHE A 278 -20.52 -47.64 -13.28
C PHE A 278 -19.03 -47.31 -13.30
N ARG A 279 -18.23 -48.27 -13.73
CA ARG A 279 -16.79 -48.11 -13.96
C ARG A 279 -16.52 -47.86 -15.42
N ALA A 280 -15.58 -46.96 -15.68
CA ALA A 280 -15.08 -46.69 -17.01
C ALA A 280 -13.55 -46.61 -17.00
N GLU A 281 -12.94 -47.17 -18.03
CA GLU A 281 -11.48 -47.10 -18.28
C GLU A 281 -11.20 -46.05 -19.36
N GLY A 282 -10.23 -45.20 -19.08
CA GLY A 282 -9.87 -44.11 -20.01
C GLY A 282 -8.64 -43.34 -19.56
N HIS A 283 -8.16 -42.42 -20.43
CA HIS A 283 -7.06 -41.51 -20.09
C HIS A 283 -7.59 -40.29 -19.33
N PHE A 284 -7.89 -40.47 -18.06
CA PHE A 284 -8.54 -39.45 -17.24
C PHE A 284 -7.53 -38.43 -16.72
N LYS A 285 -7.98 -37.18 -16.58
CA LYS A 285 -7.21 -36.09 -15.92
C LYS A 285 -7.17 -36.26 -14.40
N TRP A 286 -8.13 -36.99 -13.83
CA TRP A 286 -8.32 -37.10 -12.39
C TRP A 286 -8.15 -38.54 -11.90
N SER A 287 -7.68 -38.66 -10.67
CA SER A 287 -7.74 -39.91 -9.91
C SER A 287 -9.15 -40.12 -9.32
N GLN A 288 -9.44 -41.30 -8.82
CA GLN A 288 -10.69 -41.62 -8.14
C GLN A 288 -10.95 -40.68 -6.94
N ALA A 289 -9.93 -40.43 -6.11
CA ALA A 289 -10.02 -39.54 -4.96
C ALA A 289 -10.33 -38.08 -5.38
N ASN A 290 -9.80 -37.63 -6.53
CA ASN A 290 -10.14 -36.30 -7.06
C ASN A 290 -11.59 -36.25 -7.54
N LEU A 291 -12.09 -37.31 -8.21
CA LEU A 291 -13.48 -37.38 -8.66
C LEU A 291 -14.43 -37.33 -7.45
N GLU A 292 -14.17 -38.12 -6.40
CA GLU A 292 -14.97 -38.14 -5.18
C GLU A 292 -15.04 -36.77 -4.48
N ARG A 293 -13.91 -36.08 -4.38
CA ARG A 293 -13.85 -34.73 -3.83
C ARG A 293 -14.67 -33.76 -4.68
N GLU A 294 -14.52 -33.78 -5.99
CA GLU A 294 -15.24 -32.89 -6.90
C GLU A 294 -16.76 -33.19 -6.92
N VAL A 295 -17.15 -34.45 -6.73
CA VAL A 295 -18.58 -34.83 -6.53
C VAL A 295 -19.12 -34.21 -5.24
N ALA A 296 -18.35 -34.29 -4.14
CA ALA A 296 -18.72 -33.66 -2.87
C ALA A 296 -18.82 -32.13 -2.97
N ASP A 297 -17.94 -31.50 -3.78
CA ASP A 297 -17.95 -30.07 -4.07
C ASP A 297 -19.07 -29.63 -5.04
N GLY A 298 -19.93 -30.57 -5.52
CA GLY A 298 -21.06 -30.28 -6.40
C GLY A 298 -20.68 -30.03 -7.85
N THR A 299 -19.53 -30.56 -8.30
CA THR A 299 -19.15 -30.51 -9.71
C THR A 299 -20.13 -31.27 -10.58
N TYR A 300 -20.60 -30.66 -11.66
CA TYR A 300 -21.54 -31.21 -12.60
C TYR A 300 -20.82 -32.05 -13.66
N PHE A 301 -21.16 -33.34 -13.77
CA PHE A 301 -20.60 -34.27 -14.76
C PHE A 301 -21.57 -34.51 -15.90
N LEU A 302 -21.05 -34.53 -17.14
CA LEU A 302 -21.90 -34.70 -18.32
C LEU A 302 -21.24 -35.50 -19.43
N ILE A 303 -22.09 -36.25 -20.15
CA ILE A 303 -21.75 -36.97 -21.38
C ILE A 303 -22.73 -36.52 -22.47
N LYS A 304 -22.28 -35.66 -23.38
CA LYS A 304 -23.14 -34.99 -24.39
C LYS A 304 -23.53 -35.86 -25.59
N THR A 305 -22.68 -36.82 -25.94
CA THR A 305 -22.81 -37.57 -27.19
C THR A 305 -22.65 -39.06 -26.98
N LYS A 306 -23.12 -39.84 -27.98
CA LYS A 306 -22.97 -41.32 -28.01
C LYS A 306 -21.52 -41.81 -28.01
N GLN A 307 -20.54 -40.92 -28.17
CA GLN A 307 -19.11 -41.26 -28.05
C GLN A 307 -18.68 -41.42 -26.57
N PHE A 308 -19.54 -41.14 -25.61
CA PHE A 308 -19.28 -41.26 -24.17
C PHE A 308 -17.95 -40.57 -23.75
N SER A 309 -17.76 -39.31 -24.17
CA SER A 309 -16.65 -38.48 -23.71
C SER A 309 -17.07 -37.73 -22.45
N PRO A 310 -16.63 -38.15 -21.25
CA PRO A 310 -17.02 -37.50 -20.02
C PRO A 310 -16.40 -36.07 -19.93
N ARG A 311 -17.23 -35.17 -19.49
CA ARG A 311 -16.88 -33.77 -19.26
C ARG A 311 -17.32 -33.36 -17.86
N PHE A 312 -16.80 -32.26 -17.35
CA PHE A 312 -17.19 -31.73 -16.05
C PHE A 312 -17.33 -30.21 -16.10
N GLN A 313 -18.21 -29.67 -15.29
CA GLN A 313 -18.38 -28.24 -15.05
C GLN A 313 -18.33 -28.03 -13.54
N LYS A 314 -17.33 -27.30 -13.08
CA LYS A 314 -17.16 -27.01 -11.65
C LYS A 314 -18.25 -26.04 -11.17
N SER A 315 -18.79 -26.29 -9.98
CA SER A 315 -19.76 -25.41 -9.31
C SER A 315 -19.12 -24.04 -8.96
N LYS A 316 -17.88 -24.05 -8.52
CA LYS A 316 -17.08 -22.85 -8.26
C LYS A 316 -16.35 -22.42 -9.54
N LYS A 317 -16.56 -21.18 -9.97
CA LYS A 317 -15.79 -20.61 -11.08
C LYS A 317 -14.31 -20.61 -10.72
N ALA A 318 -13.49 -21.26 -11.55
CA ALA A 318 -12.04 -21.22 -11.41
C ALA A 318 -11.53 -19.81 -11.78
N THR A 319 -10.56 -19.31 -11.05
CA THR A 319 -9.88 -18.06 -11.38
C THR A 319 -8.95 -18.27 -12.58
N LYS A 320 -8.91 -17.29 -13.48
CA LYS A 320 -8.04 -17.29 -14.65
C LYS A 320 -6.71 -16.63 -14.27
N VAL A 321 -5.61 -17.39 -14.30
CA VAL A 321 -4.26 -16.86 -14.04
C VAL A 321 -3.91 -15.85 -15.14
N PRO A 322 -3.34 -14.67 -14.80
CA PRO A 322 -2.99 -13.64 -15.77
C PRO A 322 -1.87 -14.09 -16.72
N SER A 323 -1.92 -13.59 -17.95
CA SER A 323 -0.80 -13.61 -18.88
C SER A 323 0.28 -12.62 -18.42
N ASN A 324 1.52 -12.85 -18.84
CA ASN A 324 2.58 -11.86 -18.67
C ASN A 324 2.52 -10.71 -19.71
N ILE A 325 1.59 -10.75 -20.65
CA ILE A 325 1.30 -9.64 -21.57
C ILE A 325 0.05 -8.92 -21.05
N ILE A 326 0.17 -7.61 -20.89
CA ILE A 326 -0.90 -6.71 -20.47
C ILE A 326 -1.20 -5.75 -21.61
N ASP A 327 -2.37 -5.85 -22.18
CA ASP A 327 -2.81 -5.09 -23.34
C ASP A 327 -4.35 -4.94 -23.40
N ASP A 328 -4.87 -4.56 -24.55
CA ASP A 328 -6.29 -4.40 -24.80
C ASP A 328 -7.10 -5.70 -24.70
N GLU A 329 -6.49 -6.89 -24.85
CA GLU A 329 -7.19 -8.18 -24.65
C GLU A 329 -7.63 -8.39 -23.19
N VAL A 330 -6.91 -7.77 -22.25
CA VAL A 330 -7.27 -7.80 -20.82
C VAL A 330 -7.91 -6.49 -20.34
N GLY A 331 -8.30 -5.62 -21.26
CA GLY A 331 -8.98 -4.36 -21.00
C GLY A 331 -8.06 -3.26 -20.47
N VAL A 332 -6.76 -3.34 -20.73
CA VAL A 332 -5.78 -2.33 -20.29
C VAL A 332 -5.42 -1.43 -21.47
N GLY A 333 -5.56 -0.12 -21.24
CA GLY A 333 -5.26 0.93 -22.22
C GLY A 333 -3.76 1.22 -22.35
N THR A 334 -3.47 2.18 -23.21
CA THR A 334 -2.14 2.65 -23.59
C THR A 334 -1.85 4.05 -23.03
N ASN A 335 -0.67 4.62 -23.34
CA ASN A 335 -0.35 6.02 -23.01
C ASN A 335 -1.32 7.00 -23.69
N GLU A 336 -1.79 6.67 -24.90
CA GLU A 336 -2.77 7.48 -25.62
C GLU A 336 -4.10 7.55 -24.86
N ASP A 337 -4.52 6.45 -24.23
CA ASP A 337 -5.71 6.40 -23.38
C ASP A 337 -5.51 7.24 -22.11
N ALA A 338 -4.34 7.16 -21.47
CA ALA A 338 -3.99 7.98 -20.31
C ALA A 338 -4.03 9.48 -20.63
N GLN A 339 -3.51 9.89 -21.80
CA GLN A 339 -3.57 11.28 -22.24
C GLN A 339 -5.02 11.75 -22.46
N LYS A 340 -5.89 10.86 -22.97
CA LYS A 340 -7.32 11.16 -23.11
C LYS A 340 -8.00 11.32 -21.76
N GLU A 341 -7.71 10.45 -20.77
CA GLU A 341 -8.20 10.60 -19.39
C GLU A 341 -7.86 11.98 -18.83
N LEU A 342 -6.58 12.42 -18.97
CA LEU A 342 -6.14 13.72 -18.50
C LEU A 342 -6.77 14.89 -19.28
N PHE A 343 -6.92 14.74 -20.60
CA PHE A 343 -7.59 15.74 -21.42
C PHE A 343 -9.04 15.93 -20.98
N ASP A 344 -9.79 14.85 -20.74
CA ASP A 344 -11.16 14.91 -20.28
C ASP A 344 -11.28 15.57 -18.89
N LEU A 345 -10.25 15.44 -18.06
CA LEU A 345 -10.08 16.15 -16.78
C LEU A 345 -9.57 17.60 -16.94
N SER A 346 -9.22 18.08 -18.12
CA SER A 346 -8.55 19.37 -18.37
C SER A 346 -7.24 19.51 -17.56
N ILE A 347 -6.43 18.47 -17.52
CA ILE A 347 -5.12 18.42 -16.84
C ILE A 347 -4.05 18.13 -17.88
N GLU A 348 -2.95 18.86 -17.83
CA GLU A 348 -1.79 18.65 -18.69
C GLU A 348 -0.67 17.99 -17.88
N PHE A 349 -0.31 16.75 -18.27
CA PHE A 349 0.84 16.03 -17.71
C PHE A 349 1.38 15.02 -18.73
N PRO A 350 2.70 15.02 -19.02
CA PRO A 350 3.22 14.33 -20.21
C PRO A 350 3.30 12.81 -20.10
N TYR A 351 3.44 12.26 -18.91
CA TYR A 351 3.85 10.85 -18.70
C TYR A 351 2.90 10.07 -17.78
N ALA A 352 1.59 10.22 -17.97
CA ALA A 352 0.62 9.47 -17.16
C ALA A 352 0.50 8.01 -17.63
N LYS A 353 0.23 7.12 -16.69
CA LYS A 353 -0.24 5.76 -16.97
C LYS A 353 -1.78 5.74 -16.99
N PRO A 354 -2.41 4.84 -17.78
CA PRO A 354 -3.87 4.72 -17.79
C PRO A 354 -4.38 4.12 -16.46
N THR A 355 -5.54 4.59 -16.00
CA THR A 355 -6.19 4.05 -14.79
C THR A 355 -6.44 2.55 -14.90
N SER A 356 -6.74 2.05 -16.10
CA SER A 356 -6.96 0.63 -16.38
C SER A 356 -5.75 -0.26 -16.04
N LEU A 357 -4.51 0.22 -16.25
CA LEU A 357 -3.30 -0.52 -15.86
C LEU A 357 -3.23 -0.67 -14.34
N VAL A 358 -3.39 0.43 -13.62
CA VAL A 358 -3.30 0.42 -12.16
C VAL A 358 -4.43 -0.40 -11.54
N LYS A 359 -5.67 -0.29 -12.07
CA LYS A 359 -6.80 -1.14 -11.67
C LYS A 359 -6.47 -2.62 -11.85
N TYR A 360 -5.94 -3.00 -13.00
CA TYR A 360 -5.60 -4.38 -13.32
C TYR A 360 -4.58 -4.95 -12.35
N VAL A 361 -3.44 -4.26 -12.16
CA VAL A 361 -2.35 -4.77 -11.31
C VAL A 361 -2.69 -4.75 -9.83
N SER A 362 -3.48 -3.78 -9.37
CA SER A 362 -3.91 -3.71 -7.96
C SER A 362 -4.92 -4.81 -7.61
N LYS A 363 -5.80 -5.16 -8.53
CA LYS A 363 -6.84 -6.19 -8.34
C LYS A 363 -6.29 -7.61 -8.48
N MET A 364 -5.32 -7.81 -9.36
CA MET A 364 -4.81 -9.12 -9.76
C MET A 364 -4.34 -10.01 -8.57
N PRO A 365 -3.53 -9.51 -7.60
CA PRO A 365 -3.10 -10.31 -6.44
C PRO A 365 -4.18 -10.43 -5.35
N PHE A 366 -5.22 -9.58 -5.36
CA PHE A 366 -6.28 -9.47 -4.36
C PHE A 366 -7.67 -9.54 -4.99
N TRP A 367 -7.87 -10.49 -5.92
CA TRP A 367 -9.08 -10.58 -6.76
C TRP A 367 -10.40 -10.60 -5.97
N THR A 368 -10.42 -11.27 -4.81
CA THR A 368 -11.62 -11.39 -3.95
C THR A 368 -11.58 -10.48 -2.75
N ASP A 369 -10.45 -9.86 -2.44
CA ASP A 369 -10.27 -8.95 -1.31
C ASP A 369 -10.42 -7.51 -1.80
N LYS A 370 -11.37 -6.81 -1.23
CA LYS A 370 -11.74 -5.44 -1.61
C LYS A 370 -11.40 -4.41 -0.53
N ASP A 371 -10.74 -4.85 0.55
CA ASP A 371 -10.30 -4.01 1.65
C ASP A 371 -8.77 -4.10 1.78
N ILE A 372 -8.07 -3.40 0.87
CA ILE A 372 -6.62 -3.37 0.78
C ILE A 372 -6.12 -1.92 0.77
N THR A 373 -4.87 -1.75 1.19
CA THR A 373 -4.18 -0.45 1.13
C THR A 373 -3.15 -0.44 0.00
N ILE A 374 -3.27 0.54 -0.87
CA ILE A 374 -2.41 0.77 -2.05
C ILE A 374 -1.50 1.97 -1.76
N LEU A 375 -0.21 1.84 -2.07
CA LEU A 375 0.77 2.92 -1.95
C LEU A 375 1.43 3.18 -3.32
N ASP A 376 1.50 4.47 -3.67
CA ASP A 376 2.30 4.95 -4.81
C ASP A 376 3.13 6.16 -4.35
N PHE A 377 4.46 5.98 -4.30
CA PHE A 377 5.37 7.04 -3.85
C PHE A 377 6.12 7.74 -5.01
N PHE A 378 5.60 7.58 -6.23
CA PHE A 378 5.91 8.37 -7.41
C PHE A 378 4.61 8.76 -8.11
N ALA A 379 3.72 9.45 -7.38
CA ALA A 379 2.32 9.63 -7.77
C ALA A 379 2.11 10.33 -9.12
N GLY A 380 3.00 11.23 -9.53
CA GLY A 380 2.91 11.94 -10.79
C GLY A 380 1.56 12.62 -10.99
N SER A 381 0.78 12.13 -11.95
CA SER A 381 -0.56 12.66 -12.21
C SER A 381 -1.65 12.17 -11.23
N GLY A 382 -1.33 11.31 -10.24
CA GLY A 382 -2.30 10.80 -9.28
C GLY A 382 -3.19 9.67 -9.77
N THR A 383 -2.77 8.96 -10.81
CA THR A 383 -3.52 7.86 -11.46
C THR A 383 -3.90 6.76 -10.47
N SER A 384 -3.03 6.43 -9.53
CA SER A 384 -3.23 5.28 -8.62
C SER A 384 -4.41 5.49 -7.67
N MET A 385 -4.65 6.72 -7.20
CA MET A 385 -5.81 7.02 -6.36
C MET A 385 -7.11 7.06 -7.17
N ASP A 386 -7.09 7.68 -8.34
CA ASP A 386 -8.22 7.67 -9.27
C ASP A 386 -8.64 6.23 -9.63
N ALA A 387 -7.67 5.38 -9.99
CA ALA A 387 -7.90 3.96 -10.27
C ALA A 387 -8.51 3.22 -9.06
N THR A 388 -8.05 3.54 -7.83
CA THR A 388 -8.57 2.94 -6.59
C THR A 388 -10.02 3.33 -6.34
N MET A 389 -10.36 4.61 -6.50
CA MET A 389 -11.73 5.12 -6.36
C MET A 389 -12.68 4.50 -7.39
N GLN A 390 -12.23 4.37 -8.65
CA GLN A 390 -13.01 3.68 -9.69
C GLN A 390 -13.25 2.21 -9.35
N LEU A 391 -12.23 1.48 -8.82
CA LEU A 391 -12.41 0.10 -8.39
C LEU A 391 -13.43 -0.04 -7.26
N ASN A 392 -13.41 0.88 -6.29
CA ASN A 392 -14.39 0.90 -5.20
C ASN A 392 -15.81 1.11 -5.72
N GLU A 393 -15.99 2.03 -6.68
CA GLU A 393 -17.29 2.25 -7.32
C GLU A 393 -17.75 1.03 -8.13
N GLU A 394 -16.84 0.39 -8.89
CA GLU A 394 -17.16 -0.76 -9.75
C GLU A 394 -17.62 -2.00 -8.96
N ASP A 395 -17.05 -2.25 -7.78
CA ASP A 395 -17.28 -3.51 -7.07
C ASP A 395 -17.71 -3.35 -5.60
N GLY A 396 -17.98 -2.12 -5.15
CA GLY A 396 -18.39 -1.83 -3.77
C GLY A 396 -17.29 -2.10 -2.76
N GLY A 397 -16.03 -1.90 -3.13
CA GLY A 397 -14.87 -2.08 -2.25
C GLY A 397 -14.58 -0.88 -1.37
N HIS A 398 -13.70 -1.07 -0.36
CA HIS A 398 -13.24 -0.05 0.58
C HIS A 398 -11.70 0.10 0.55
N ARG A 399 -11.12 -0.04 -0.66
CA ARG A 399 -9.67 0.12 -0.86
C ARG A 399 -9.24 1.53 -0.51
N LYS A 400 -8.09 1.65 0.15
CA LYS A 400 -7.45 2.93 0.47
C LYS A 400 -6.23 3.14 -0.41
N CYS A 401 -5.95 4.39 -0.76
CA CYS A 401 -4.76 4.75 -1.53
C CYS A 401 -3.97 5.85 -0.81
N ILE A 402 -2.66 5.65 -0.73
CA ILE A 402 -1.70 6.63 -0.24
C ILE A 402 -0.83 7.04 -1.42
N LEU A 403 -0.81 8.33 -1.74
CA LEU A 403 0.05 8.92 -2.75
C LEU A 403 1.13 9.77 -2.10
N ILE A 404 2.34 9.70 -2.65
CA ILE A 404 3.42 10.62 -2.30
C ILE A 404 3.91 11.28 -3.59
N GLN A 405 3.94 12.62 -3.61
CA GLN A 405 4.46 13.42 -4.70
C GLN A 405 5.52 14.38 -4.20
N GLY A 406 6.72 14.23 -4.76
CA GLY A 406 7.85 15.11 -4.49
C GLY A 406 7.69 16.49 -5.10
N ILE A 407 8.44 17.44 -4.56
CA ILE A 407 8.57 18.77 -5.12
C ILE A 407 9.51 18.68 -6.33
N GLU A 408 8.99 18.97 -7.51
CA GLU A 408 9.78 19.08 -8.74
C GLU A 408 10.03 20.53 -9.10
N ARG A 409 11.25 20.83 -9.51
CA ARG A 409 11.64 22.17 -9.92
C ARG A 409 11.84 22.26 -11.43
N ASP A 410 11.55 23.44 -11.99
CA ASP A 410 11.87 23.75 -13.40
C ASP A 410 13.37 24.11 -13.56
N ASP A 411 13.81 24.37 -14.80
CA ASP A 411 15.18 24.77 -15.12
C ASP A 411 15.59 26.11 -14.47
N GLN A 412 14.64 26.87 -13.94
CA GLN A 412 14.86 28.13 -13.24
C GLN A 412 14.85 27.97 -11.70
N GLY A 413 14.63 26.75 -11.21
CA GLY A 413 14.54 26.43 -9.79
C GLY A 413 13.18 26.70 -9.15
N ASN A 414 12.15 27.08 -9.92
CA ASN A 414 10.80 27.28 -9.40
C ASN A 414 10.10 25.93 -9.20
N ASP A 415 9.28 25.83 -8.15
CA ASP A 415 8.43 24.69 -7.90
C ASP A 415 7.33 24.58 -8.98
N LYS A 416 7.28 23.44 -9.68
CA LYS A 416 6.25 23.13 -10.67
C LYS A 416 4.86 22.89 -10.04
N GLN A 417 4.80 22.73 -8.72
CA GLN A 417 3.58 22.48 -7.95
C GLN A 417 2.77 21.28 -8.46
N ILE A 418 3.47 20.22 -8.87
CA ILE A 418 2.82 19.00 -9.43
C ILE A 418 1.85 18.39 -8.43
N CYS A 419 2.24 18.31 -7.15
CA CYS A 419 1.37 17.73 -6.12
C CYS A 419 0.02 18.45 -6.03
N GLU A 420 0.04 19.77 -5.95
CA GLU A 420 -1.19 20.57 -5.78
C GLU A 420 -1.96 20.73 -7.09
N LYS A 421 -1.28 21.15 -8.17
CA LYS A 421 -1.95 21.51 -9.44
C LYS A 421 -2.34 20.32 -10.32
N ILE A 422 -1.66 19.18 -10.15
CA ILE A 422 -1.88 18.00 -11.00
C ILE A 422 -2.45 16.85 -10.16
N THR A 423 -1.66 16.32 -9.20
CA THR A 423 -2.02 15.13 -8.43
C THR A 423 -3.30 15.34 -7.60
N TYR A 424 -3.34 16.43 -6.82
CA TYR A 424 -4.50 16.79 -6.01
C TYR A 424 -5.70 17.15 -6.89
N GLU A 425 -5.48 18.01 -7.89
CA GLU A 425 -6.54 18.52 -8.75
C GLU A 425 -7.24 17.40 -9.55
N ARG A 426 -6.49 16.40 -10.04
CA ARG A 426 -7.07 15.22 -10.66
C ARG A 426 -8.03 14.52 -9.71
N ASN A 427 -7.56 14.19 -8.52
CA ASN A 427 -8.33 13.40 -7.56
C ASN A 427 -9.52 14.20 -7.01
N ARG A 428 -9.33 15.52 -6.81
CA ARG A 428 -10.44 16.43 -6.46
C ARG A 428 -11.56 16.40 -7.49
N ARG A 429 -11.22 16.53 -8.78
CA ARG A 429 -12.20 16.48 -9.88
C ARG A 429 -12.89 15.13 -9.95
N VAL A 430 -12.16 14.05 -9.79
CA VAL A 430 -12.75 12.69 -9.77
C VAL A 430 -13.75 12.54 -8.62
N ILE A 431 -13.43 13.03 -7.43
CA ILE A 431 -14.34 12.96 -6.27
C ILE A 431 -15.56 13.85 -6.45
N GLN A 432 -15.36 15.10 -6.90
CA GLN A 432 -16.44 16.10 -6.97
C GLN A 432 -17.25 16.08 -8.27
N GLY A 433 -16.75 15.37 -9.29
CA GLY A 433 -17.26 15.42 -10.65
C GLY A 433 -16.72 16.63 -11.44
N TYR A 434 -16.77 16.53 -12.75
CA TYR A 434 -16.21 17.53 -13.64
C TYR A 434 -17.00 17.62 -14.96
N ILE A 435 -16.69 18.65 -15.74
CA ILE A 435 -17.20 18.82 -17.10
C ILE A 435 -16.01 18.66 -18.04
N THR A 436 -16.13 17.75 -19.00
CA THR A 436 -15.09 17.54 -20.01
C THR A 436 -14.97 18.78 -20.92
N PRO A 437 -13.83 18.97 -21.61
CA PRO A 437 -13.70 20.02 -22.62
C PRO A 437 -14.75 19.97 -23.74
N LYS A 438 -15.41 18.82 -23.92
CA LYS A 438 -16.52 18.64 -24.88
C LYS A 438 -17.88 19.02 -24.30
N GLY A 439 -17.95 19.43 -23.04
CA GLY A 439 -19.18 19.82 -22.35
C GLY A 439 -19.96 18.65 -21.73
N GLU A 440 -19.39 17.45 -21.69
CA GLU A 440 -20.00 16.28 -21.05
C GLU A 440 -19.81 16.37 -19.53
N LYS A 441 -20.90 16.17 -18.78
CA LYS A 441 -20.85 16.14 -17.31
C LYS A 441 -20.53 14.74 -16.81
N VAL A 442 -19.41 14.59 -16.10
CA VAL A 442 -19.00 13.35 -15.42
C VAL A 442 -19.37 13.46 -13.94
N PRO A 443 -20.19 12.54 -13.40
CA PRO A 443 -20.54 12.55 -11.99
C PRO A 443 -19.32 12.24 -11.12
N GLY A 444 -19.30 12.79 -9.90
CA GLY A 444 -18.22 12.54 -8.95
C GLY A 444 -18.33 11.20 -8.24
N LEU A 445 -17.19 10.65 -7.85
CA LEU A 445 -17.08 9.49 -6.98
C LEU A 445 -17.12 9.93 -5.50
N THR A 446 -18.28 10.45 -5.07
CA THR A 446 -18.45 11.19 -3.81
C THR A 446 -18.30 10.34 -2.54
N ARG A 447 -18.30 9.00 -2.66
CA ARG A 447 -18.08 8.07 -1.53
C ARG A 447 -16.61 7.84 -1.23
N ASN A 448 -15.79 8.90 -1.29
CA ASN A 448 -14.35 8.86 -1.03
C ASN A 448 -13.94 10.10 -0.26
N ASN A 449 -13.05 9.94 0.73
CA ASN A 449 -12.40 11.05 1.41
C ASN A 449 -10.99 11.23 0.86
N LEU A 450 -10.54 12.46 0.74
CA LEU A 450 -9.16 12.82 0.41
C LEU A 450 -8.59 13.70 1.51
N ARG A 451 -7.47 13.26 2.10
CA ARG A 451 -6.74 14.02 3.10
C ARG A 451 -5.38 14.40 2.56
N TYR A 452 -4.98 15.64 2.78
CA TYR A 452 -3.75 16.21 2.24
C TYR A 452 -2.76 16.51 3.36
N TYR A 453 -1.53 16.03 3.22
CA TYR A 453 -0.45 16.19 4.19
C TYR A 453 0.78 16.80 3.55
N LYS A 454 1.61 17.49 4.37
CA LYS A 454 2.96 17.94 4.00
C LYS A 454 3.99 17.33 4.93
N THR A 455 5.16 17.00 4.40
CA THR A 455 6.30 16.63 5.23
C THR A 455 6.82 17.84 6.02
N LYS A 456 7.01 17.66 7.31
CA LYS A 456 7.62 18.61 8.24
C LYS A 456 8.76 17.93 8.98
N PHE A 457 9.54 18.71 9.72
CA PHE A 457 10.71 18.21 10.41
C PHE A 457 10.74 18.64 11.88
N VAL A 458 11.24 17.74 12.71
CA VAL A 458 11.50 17.97 14.13
C VAL A 458 12.95 17.60 14.40
N PRO A 459 13.73 18.47 15.11
CA PRO A 459 15.08 18.12 15.51
C PRO A 459 15.16 16.82 16.30
N ARG A 460 16.20 16.02 16.08
CA ARG A 460 16.39 14.70 16.72
C ARG A 460 16.97 14.79 18.13
N ASP A 461 17.39 15.97 18.57
CA ASP A 461 17.82 16.13 19.97
C ASP A 461 16.65 15.90 20.93
N LYS A 462 16.98 15.30 22.08
CA LYS A 462 15.98 14.91 23.09
C LYS A 462 15.66 16.03 24.08
N SER A 463 15.77 17.30 23.69
CA SER A 463 15.33 18.38 24.57
C SER A 463 13.84 18.25 24.87
N PRO A 464 13.39 18.62 26.10
CA PRO A 464 11.97 18.57 26.46
C PRO A 464 11.07 19.37 25.50
N LYS A 465 11.60 20.48 24.94
CA LYS A 465 10.91 21.28 23.93
C LYS A 465 10.67 20.49 22.65
N ASN A 466 11.71 19.82 22.11
CA ASN A 466 11.62 19.08 20.87
C ASN A 466 10.80 17.80 21.02
N LEU A 467 10.86 17.13 22.18
CA LEU A 467 10.00 15.98 22.48
C LEU A 467 8.51 16.37 22.53
N ARG A 468 8.17 17.51 23.15
CA ARG A 468 6.80 18.05 23.13
C ARG A 468 6.34 18.42 21.72
N ASN A 469 7.22 19.05 20.94
CA ASN A 469 6.93 19.41 19.57
C ASN A 469 6.72 18.17 18.71
N LEU A 470 7.57 17.15 18.85
CA LEU A 470 7.39 15.85 18.19
C LEU A 470 6.05 15.22 18.53
N MET A 471 5.65 15.23 19.81
CA MET A 471 4.36 14.70 20.25
C MET A 471 3.19 15.43 19.59
N ALA A 472 3.22 16.76 19.59
CA ALA A 472 2.16 17.58 19.00
C ALA A 472 2.03 17.34 17.49
N LEU A 473 3.14 17.38 16.76
CA LEU A 473 3.17 17.16 15.30
C LEU A 473 2.91 15.69 14.90
N SER A 474 3.19 14.74 15.80
CA SER A 474 2.87 13.33 15.54
C SER A 474 1.38 13.01 15.64
N THR A 475 0.55 13.91 16.19
CA THR A 475 -0.89 13.66 16.35
C THR A 475 -1.58 13.35 15.01
N ASP A 476 -1.26 14.09 13.96
CA ASP A 476 -1.81 13.84 12.62
C ASP A 476 -1.38 12.47 12.08
N MET A 477 -0.14 12.06 12.36
CA MET A 477 0.34 10.71 12.03
C MET A 477 -0.38 9.64 12.85
N LEU A 478 -0.75 9.90 14.11
CA LEU A 478 -1.57 9.01 14.93
C LEU A 478 -2.98 8.88 14.34
N CYS A 479 -3.56 9.96 13.83
CA CYS A 479 -4.84 9.93 13.11
C CYS A 479 -4.77 9.01 11.90
N ILE A 480 -3.71 9.12 11.08
CA ILE A 480 -3.46 8.22 9.93
C ILE A 480 -3.29 6.76 10.40
N HIS A 481 -2.51 6.55 11.48
CA HIS A 481 -2.21 5.20 11.99
C HIS A 481 -3.45 4.44 12.46
N ASN A 482 -4.38 5.16 13.13
CA ASN A 482 -5.58 4.59 13.73
C ASN A 482 -6.82 4.75 12.85
N ASP A 483 -6.73 5.51 11.75
CA ASP A 483 -7.89 5.85 10.91
C ASP A 483 -8.96 6.63 11.69
N THR A 484 -8.52 7.58 12.54
CA THR A 484 -9.35 8.37 13.44
C THR A 484 -9.10 9.86 13.20
N TYR A 485 -10.00 10.52 12.47
CA TYR A 485 -9.76 11.87 11.97
C TYR A 485 -10.72 12.92 12.52
N ILE A 486 -11.80 12.51 13.18
CA ILE A 486 -12.82 13.45 13.67
C ILE A 486 -12.54 13.78 15.12
N GLU A 487 -12.09 15.01 15.36
CA GLU A 487 -11.91 15.50 16.73
C GLU A 487 -13.27 15.78 17.39
N LYS A 488 -13.47 15.22 18.59
CA LYS A 488 -14.73 15.32 19.35
C LYS A 488 -14.47 15.59 20.83
N PRO A 489 -15.50 16.07 21.57
CA PRO A 489 -15.49 16.07 23.03
C PRO A 489 -15.34 14.64 23.57
N PHE A 490 -14.52 14.44 24.59
CA PHE A 490 -14.39 13.14 25.27
C PHE A 490 -15.39 13.02 26.42
N ALA A 491 -16.15 11.93 26.46
CA ALA A 491 -17.21 11.74 27.47
C ALA A 491 -18.17 12.95 27.59
N GLY A 492 -18.47 13.60 26.47
CA GLY A 492 -19.33 14.80 26.43
C GLY A 492 -18.67 16.09 26.94
N LYS A 493 -17.38 16.07 27.30
CA LYS A 493 -16.64 17.24 27.79
C LYS A 493 -15.59 17.71 26.80
N ASN A 494 -15.50 19.02 26.56
CA ASN A 494 -14.43 19.63 25.77
C ASN A 494 -13.15 19.68 26.61
N ILE A 495 -12.12 18.95 26.15
CA ILE A 495 -10.81 18.97 26.81
C ILE A 495 -9.97 20.09 26.18
N ASN A 496 -9.12 20.73 26.99
CA ASN A 496 -8.15 21.69 26.50
C ASN A 496 -7.14 20.98 25.56
N ASN A 497 -7.05 21.41 24.29
CA ASN A 497 -6.21 20.82 23.25
C ASN A 497 -4.70 20.80 23.56
N LYS A 498 -4.26 21.62 24.54
CA LYS A 498 -2.88 21.61 25.06
C LYS A 498 -2.64 20.50 26.10
N ILE A 499 -3.71 19.89 26.60
CA ILE A 499 -3.67 18.83 27.62
C ILE A 499 -3.93 17.47 27.00
N ALA A 500 -5.04 17.33 26.28
CA ALA A 500 -5.37 16.10 25.54
C ALA A 500 -6.33 16.39 24.38
N ARG A 501 -6.34 15.48 23.39
CA ARG A 501 -7.25 15.53 22.23
C ARG A 501 -7.85 14.16 22.00
N TYR A 502 -9.13 14.11 21.67
CA TYR A 502 -9.86 12.88 21.40
C TYR A 502 -10.37 12.85 19.97
N PHE A 503 -10.19 11.70 19.31
CA PHE A 503 -10.54 11.49 17.91
C PHE A 503 -11.32 10.20 17.72
N GLU A 504 -12.21 10.20 16.73
CA GLU A 504 -12.94 9.03 16.27
C GLU A 504 -12.77 8.81 14.75
N SER A 505 -13.01 7.57 14.29
CA SER A 505 -13.24 7.27 12.88
C SER A 505 -14.58 7.84 12.42
N ASN A 506 -14.79 7.94 11.10
CA ASN A 506 -16.03 8.45 10.54
C ASN A 506 -17.27 7.65 10.98
N ASP A 507 -17.14 6.34 11.13
CA ASP A 507 -18.18 5.41 11.60
C ASP A 507 -18.25 5.31 13.15
N GLY A 508 -17.35 5.96 13.86
CA GLY A 508 -17.29 5.95 15.32
C GLY A 508 -16.78 4.63 15.95
N THR A 509 -16.37 3.65 15.14
CA THR A 509 -15.93 2.33 15.66
C THR A 509 -14.53 2.35 16.23
N LYS A 510 -13.64 3.22 15.72
CA LYS A 510 -12.28 3.41 16.20
C LYS A 510 -12.19 4.70 17.01
N ARG A 511 -11.47 4.65 18.13
CA ARG A 511 -11.38 5.76 19.07
C ARG A 511 -9.94 5.94 19.53
N MET A 512 -9.49 7.18 19.63
CA MET A 512 -8.13 7.55 20.02
C MET A 512 -8.12 8.74 20.96
N LEU A 513 -7.36 8.67 22.07
CA LEU A 513 -7.09 9.76 22.98
C LEU A 513 -5.57 10.01 23.02
N VAL A 514 -5.16 11.25 22.80
CA VAL A 514 -3.76 11.69 22.85
C VAL A 514 -3.57 12.61 24.04
N ILE A 515 -2.75 12.22 25.00
CA ILE A 515 -2.51 12.94 26.26
C ILE A 515 -1.12 13.60 26.20
N TYR A 516 -1.09 14.93 26.16
CA TYR A 516 0.15 15.72 26.09
C TYR A 516 0.73 16.06 27.46
N ARG A 517 -0.07 15.95 28.53
CA ARG A 517 0.29 16.26 29.91
C ARG A 517 -0.02 15.07 30.82
N ALA A 518 1.04 14.45 31.34
CA ALA A 518 0.88 13.29 32.23
C ALA A 518 0.12 13.63 33.53
N GLU A 519 0.19 14.87 33.96
CA GLU A 519 -0.49 15.36 35.17
C GLU A 519 -2.03 15.26 35.06
N ALA A 520 -2.57 15.17 33.83
CA ALA A 520 -4.00 15.02 33.60
C ALA A 520 -4.48 13.56 33.59
N ILE A 521 -3.59 12.58 33.68
CA ILE A 521 -3.93 11.15 33.55
C ILE A 521 -5.02 10.76 34.54
N GLN A 522 -4.87 11.09 35.81
CA GLN A 522 -5.82 10.69 36.85
C GLN A 522 -7.24 11.21 36.59
N ALA A 523 -7.36 12.48 36.19
CA ALA A 523 -8.67 13.08 35.87
C ALA A 523 -9.28 12.46 34.60
N LEU A 524 -8.44 12.11 33.59
CA LEU A 524 -8.90 11.45 32.38
C LEU A 524 -9.30 9.99 32.63
N VAL A 525 -8.62 9.27 33.52
CA VAL A 525 -9.00 7.91 33.93
C VAL A 525 -10.38 7.91 34.60
N GLU A 526 -10.68 8.89 35.44
CA GLU A 526 -12.02 9.00 36.04
C GLU A 526 -13.12 9.27 34.99
N LEU A 527 -12.82 10.05 33.96
CA LEU A 527 -13.73 10.22 32.80
C LEU A 527 -13.90 8.93 32.00
N MET A 528 -12.81 8.18 31.76
CA MET A 528 -12.86 6.87 31.08
C MET A 528 -13.73 5.89 31.88
N LYS A 529 -13.62 5.85 33.20
CA LYS A 529 -14.48 5.01 34.06
C LYS A 529 -15.97 5.35 33.90
N GLN A 530 -16.30 6.63 33.75
CA GLN A 530 -17.68 7.07 33.51
C GLN A 530 -18.16 6.66 32.14
N GLU A 531 -17.34 6.86 31.10
CA GLU A 531 -17.63 6.50 29.71
C GLU A 531 -17.84 4.99 29.56
N PHE A 532 -16.95 4.17 30.11
CA PHE A 532 -17.00 2.72 30.00
C PHE A 532 -18.07 2.02 30.86
N LYS A 533 -18.70 2.74 31.80
CA LYS A 533 -19.88 2.21 32.51
C LYS A 533 -21.12 2.09 31.63
N ASN A 534 -21.18 2.83 30.53
CA ASN A 534 -22.29 2.78 29.58
C ASN A 534 -22.20 1.53 28.70
N ALA A 535 -23.33 0.83 28.50
CA ALA A 535 -23.35 -0.45 27.79
C ALA A 535 -22.89 -0.35 26.31
N GLU A 536 -23.17 0.78 25.67
CA GLU A 536 -22.79 1.03 24.26
C GLU A 536 -21.27 1.11 24.05
N SER A 537 -20.50 1.53 25.05
CA SER A 537 -19.04 1.63 24.96
C SER A 537 -18.33 0.27 24.99
N LYS A 538 -19.00 -0.81 25.36
CA LYS A 538 -18.44 -2.18 25.39
C LYS A 538 -18.44 -2.87 24.03
N GLU A 539 -19.31 -2.46 23.11
CA GLU A 539 -19.38 -3.00 21.74
C GLU A 539 -18.34 -2.34 20.80
N ASN A 540 -17.91 -1.14 21.11
CA ASN A 540 -16.87 -0.43 20.36
C ASN A 540 -15.49 -0.88 20.85
N GLY A 541 -14.60 -1.32 19.96
CA GLY A 541 -13.26 -1.81 20.28
C GLY A 541 -12.48 -1.00 21.33
N LYS A 542 -11.30 -1.42 21.73
CA LYS A 542 -10.48 -0.73 22.74
C LYS A 542 -10.17 0.71 22.32
N LEU A 543 -10.23 1.64 23.29
CA LEU A 543 -9.75 3.01 23.08
C LEU A 543 -8.22 3.02 23.01
N MET A 544 -7.64 3.54 21.92
CA MET A 544 -6.20 3.76 21.82
C MET A 544 -5.80 5.00 22.62
N VAL A 545 -4.91 4.84 23.59
CA VAL A 545 -4.45 5.94 24.45
C VAL A 545 -2.96 6.16 24.24
N TYR A 546 -2.59 7.34 23.75
CA TYR A 546 -1.22 7.78 23.59
C TYR A 546 -0.86 8.78 24.66
N VAL A 547 0.20 8.50 25.42
CA VAL A 547 0.62 9.39 26.53
C VAL A 547 2.01 9.91 26.26
N PHE A 548 2.20 11.23 26.43
CA PHE A 548 3.52 11.83 26.40
C PHE A 548 4.36 11.37 27.59
N SER A 549 5.46 10.70 27.26
CA SER A 549 6.40 10.16 28.25
C SER A 549 7.84 10.36 27.76
N PRO A 550 8.50 11.45 28.15
CA PRO A 550 9.87 11.75 27.74
C PRO A 550 10.88 10.65 28.10
N ASN A 551 10.61 9.93 29.17
CA ASN A 551 11.48 8.88 29.71
C ASN A 551 11.04 7.45 29.31
N GLY A 552 10.02 7.32 28.42
CA GLY A 552 9.49 6.03 27.98
C GLY A 552 8.71 5.25 29.07
N TYR A 553 8.33 5.87 30.18
CA TYR A 553 7.50 5.28 31.20
C TYR A 553 6.08 5.04 30.66
N ALA A 554 5.57 3.82 30.78
CA ALA A 554 4.33 3.41 30.13
C ALA A 554 3.05 3.86 30.87
N TYR A 555 3.15 4.29 32.13
CA TYR A 555 2.01 4.67 32.97
C TYR A 555 0.97 3.55 33.22
N ASP A 556 1.36 2.28 33.09
CA ASP A 556 0.44 1.15 33.19
C ASP A 556 -0.32 1.14 34.54
N ASP A 557 0.37 1.50 35.65
CA ASP A 557 -0.20 1.53 37.01
C ASP A 557 -1.30 2.59 37.11
N GLU A 558 -1.13 3.75 36.46
CA GLU A 558 -2.12 4.83 36.49
C GLU A 558 -3.40 4.49 35.71
N PHE A 559 -3.32 3.57 34.74
CA PHE A 559 -4.45 3.12 33.92
C PHE A 559 -5.01 1.76 34.34
N GLU A 560 -4.56 1.15 35.45
CA GLU A 560 -4.97 -0.19 35.90
C GLU A 560 -6.50 -0.36 35.91
N ASP A 561 -7.24 0.62 36.43
CA ASP A 561 -8.70 0.59 36.56
C ASP A 561 -9.46 0.53 35.21
N VAL A 562 -8.83 0.87 34.09
CA VAL A 562 -9.42 0.91 32.76
C VAL A 562 -8.67 0.05 31.72
N ALA A 563 -7.67 -0.73 32.15
CA ALA A 563 -6.77 -1.48 31.30
C ALA A 563 -7.48 -2.45 30.33
N ASP A 564 -8.61 -3.01 30.71
CA ASP A 564 -9.41 -3.91 29.88
C ASP A 564 -10.03 -3.21 28.66
N TYR A 565 -10.26 -1.90 28.76
CA TYR A 565 -10.96 -1.08 27.75
C TYR A 565 -10.05 -0.25 26.87
N ILE A 566 -8.75 -0.18 27.19
CA ILE A 566 -7.79 0.66 26.47
C ILE A 566 -6.64 -0.16 25.88
N SER A 567 -5.92 0.45 24.96
CA SER A 567 -4.59 0.04 24.50
C SER A 567 -3.65 1.23 24.70
N LEU A 568 -2.71 1.10 25.63
CA LEU A 568 -1.81 2.18 26.05
C LEU A 568 -0.53 2.17 25.22
N CYS A 569 -0.04 3.35 24.85
CA CYS A 569 1.21 3.55 24.11
C CYS A 569 1.95 4.80 24.61
N ALA A 570 3.19 4.62 25.05
CA ALA A 570 4.04 5.74 25.42
C ALA A 570 4.64 6.45 24.19
N MET A 571 4.60 7.77 24.18
CA MET A 571 5.12 8.64 23.13
C MET A 571 6.16 9.61 23.71
N PRO A 572 7.22 10.01 23.00
CA PRO A 572 7.47 9.77 21.59
C PRO A 572 8.29 8.51 21.27
N ASP A 573 8.60 7.66 22.23
CA ASP A 573 9.45 6.49 22.03
C ASP A 573 8.92 5.56 20.93
N ALA A 574 7.59 5.41 20.81
CA ALA A 574 6.98 4.61 19.75
C ALA A 574 7.40 5.11 18.34
N VAL A 575 7.36 6.42 18.11
CA VAL A 575 7.79 7.04 16.83
C VAL A 575 9.30 6.87 16.64
N GLN A 576 10.09 7.17 17.66
CA GLN A 576 11.55 7.06 17.61
C GLN A 576 12.00 5.61 17.34
N ASN A 577 11.34 4.62 17.94
CA ASN A 577 11.64 3.20 17.74
C ASN A 577 11.30 2.73 16.32
N ALA A 578 10.19 3.19 15.76
CA ALA A 578 9.85 2.91 14.37
C ALA A 578 10.91 3.47 13.40
N TYR A 579 11.36 4.68 13.65
CA TYR A 579 12.36 5.36 12.81
C TYR A 579 13.79 4.82 12.98
N ARG A 580 14.12 4.21 14.12
CA ARG A 580 15.47 3.71 14.43
C ARG A 580 16.06 2.79 13.34
N ARG A 581 15.20 2.10 12.59
CA ARG A 581 15.61 1.18 11.51
C ARG A 581 15.83 1.85 10.17
N VAL A 582 15.24 3.03 9.95
CA VAL A 582 15.23 3.72 8.66
C VAL A 582 16.04 5.02 8.65
N LEU A 583 16.12 5.72 9.80
CA LEU A 583 16.90 6.95 9.91
C LEU A 583 18.41 6.67 9.86
N PRO A 584 19.18 7.57 9.23
CA PRO A 584 20.64 7.55 9.28
C PRO A 584 21.15 7.57 10.73
N LYS A 585 22.24 6.86 11.02
CA LYS A 585 22.84 6.85 12.36
C LYS A 585 23.45 8.23 12.66
N LYS A 586 23.08 8.84 13.78
CA LYS A 586 23.79 10.04 14.30
C LYS A 586 25.26 9.67 14.55
N ARG A 587 26.19 10.50 14.12
CA ARG A 587 27.60 10.35 14.49
C ARG A 587 27.70 10.51 16.01
N GLN A 588 28.35 9.56 16.66
CA GLN A 588 28.37 9.36 18.13
C GLN A 588 29.01 10.53 18.94
N ALA A 589 29.54 11.58 18.30
CA ALA A 589 30.33 12.62 18.96
C ALA A 589 29.52 13.68 19.75
N GLN A 590 28.18 13.70 19.69
CA GLN A 590 27.36 14.71 20.37
C GLN A 590 26.50 14.17 21.53
N LEU A 591 26.59 12.91 21.85
CA LEU A 591 25.67 12.23 22.79
C LEU A 591 26.03 12.34 24.27
N LEU A 592 27.11 12.97 24.65
CA LEU A 592 27.59 12.98 26.05
C LEU A 592 27.39 14.31 26.80
N GLU A 593 27.06 15.40 26.12
CA GLU A 593 26.94 16.73 26.78
C GLU A 593 25.50 17.14 27.15
N ASP A 594 24.46 16.58 26.50
CA ASP A 594 23.07 17.09 26.68
C ASP A 594 22.24 16.39 27.78
N VAL A 595 22.80 15.42 28.49
CA VAL A 595 22.01 14.63 29.49
C VAL A 595 22.07 15.24 30.91
N ALA A 596 22.90 16.25 31.14
CA ALA A 596 23.21 16.71 32.53
C ALA A 596 22.42 17.93 33.03
N GLU A 597 21.69 18.66 32.21
CA GLU A 597 21.16 19.98 32.60
C GLU A 597 19.67 20.20 32.45
N GLU A 598 18.73 19.31 32.77
CA GLU A 598 17.33 19.76 33.02
C GLU A 598 16.48 18.71 33.76
N THR A 599 16.89 18.38 34.96
CA THR A 599 16.01 17.59 35.88
C THR A 599 15.37 18.44 36.97
N ASP A 600 15.27 19.74 36.85
CA ASP A 600 14.64 20.55 37.90
C ASP A 600 13.88 21.75 37.32
N SER A 601 12.59 21.58 37.05
CA SER A 601 11.61 22.66 37.22
C SER A 601 10.17 22.21 37.02
N GLU A 602 9.43 22.23 38.10
CA GLU A 602 8.00 22.48 38.21
C GLU A 602 7.04 21.39 37.67
N ALA A 603 6.89 20.34 38.44
CA ALA A 603 5.62 19.61 38.47
C ALA A 603 4.49 20.56 38.95
N ARG A 604 3.79 21.21 38.02
CA ARG A 604 2.51 21.87 38.33
C ARG A 604 1.42 20.82 38.28
N THR A 605 0.72 20.67 39.40
CA THR A 605 -0.58 19.99 39.41
C THR A 605 -1.55 20.71 38.50
N VAL A 606 -2.14 19.97 37.53
CA VAL A 606 -3.17 20.51 36.64
C VAL A 606 -4.47 20.58 37.45
N GLU A 607 -5.02 21.78 37.66
CA GLU A 607 -6.33 21.94 38.24
C GLU A 607 -7.43 21.46 37.29
N GLU A 608 -8.55 20.96 37.83
CA GLU A 608 -9.67 20.46 37.00
C GLU A 608 -10.22 21.55 36.06
N SER A 609 -10.11 22.82 36.43
CA SER A 609 -10.46 23.98 35.60
C SER A 609 -9.59 24.15 34.35
N ASP A 610 -8.33 23.66 34.37
CA ASP A 610 -7.41 23.73 33.26
C ASP A 610 -7.62 22.59 32.25
N LEU A 611 -8.21 21.48 32.70
CA LEU A 611 -8.47 20.32 31.87
C LEU A 611 -9.65 20.54 30.91
N PHE A 612 -10.67 21.29 31.30
CA PHE A 612 -11.89 21.51 30.52
C PHE A 612 -12.00 22.95 30.03
N GLN A 613 -12.42 23.13 28.79
CA GLN A 613 -12.77 24.45 28.25
C GLN A 613 -14.17 24.84 28.71
N ASN A 614 -14.31 25.99 29.33
CA ASN A 614 -15.62 26.53 29.68
C ASN A 614 -16.50 26.70 28.45
N GLN A 615 -17.68 26.12 28.46
CA GLN A 615 -18.69 26.28 27.43
C GLN A 615 -19.19 27.72 27.42
N THR A 616 -18.62 28.59 26.61
CA THR A 616 -19.26 29.81 26.12
C THR A 616 -18.80 30.06 24.68
N TYR A 617 -19.33 29.28 23.77
CA TYR A 617 -19.48 29.74 22.40
C TYR A 617 -20.84 30.45 22.32
N THR A 618 -20.88 31.74 22.64
CA THR A 618 -21.87 32.64 22.08
C THR A 618 -21.56 32.79 20.61
N MET A 619 -22.49 32.36 19.79
CA MET A 619 -22.53 32.74 18.36
C MET A 619 -22.45 34.26 18.25
N ALA A 620 -21.33 34.78 17.81
CA ALA A 620 -21.23 36.12 17.25
C ALA A 620 -21.27 36.00 15.73
N ALA A 621 -22.47 35.65 15.22
CA ALA A 621 -22.88 36.01 13.89
C ALA A 621 -23.58 37.35 14.02
N SER A 622 -23.24 38.30 13.14
CA SER A 622 -23.77 39.64 12.96
C SER A 622 -23.06 40.76 13.73
N GLU A 623 -22.10 41.37 13.07
CA GLU A 623 -22.05 42.82 12.86
C GLU A 623 -20.96 43.18 11.84
N ILE A 624 -21.33 42.93 10.55
CA ILE A 624 -20.78 43.73 9.46
C ILE A 624 -21.57 45.04 9.52
N LYS A 625 -21.00 46.07 10.13
CA LYS A 625 -21.43 47.46 9.91
C LYS A 625 -20.54 48.09 8.87
N ASP A 626 -21.14 48.41 7.74
CA ASP A 626 -20.73 49.45 6.85
C ASP A 626 -20.19 50.69 7.59
N ASN A 627 -19.02 51.13 7.23
CA ASN A 627 -18.62 52.50 7.31
C ASN A 627 -17.92 52.88 5.99
N ARG A 628 -18.81 53.21 5.02
CA ARG A 628 -18.51 54.22 3.99
C ARG A 628 -19.02 55.52 4.55
N GLU A 629 -18.12 56.47 4.59
CA GLU A 629 -18.25 57.94 4.52
C GLU A 629 -17.02 58.50 5.28
N GLY A 630 -16.17 59.31 4.75
CA GLY A 630 -16.21 60.37 3.80
C GLY A 630 -15.07 61.29 4.09
N GLY A 631 -14.57 61.99 3.13
CA GLY A 631 -13.89 63.29 3.32
C GLY A 631 -12.44 63.36 2.89
N ASP A 632 -12.29 63.86 1.71
CA ASP A 632 -11.44 64.97 1.25
C ASP A 632 -10.17 65.28 2.04
N GLU A 633 -9.00 65.11 1.44
CA GLU A 633 -8.13 66.06 0.74
C GLU A 633 -6.98 65.35 0.02
#